data_1108e78d16b78673bf6baf5dbb386a1f
#
_entry.id   1108e78d16b78673bf6baf5dbb386a1f
#
_cell.length_a   1.000
_cell.length_b   1.000
_cell.length_c   1.000
_cell.angle_alpha   90.00
_cell.angle_beta   90.00
_cell.angle_gamma   90.00
#
_symmetry.space_group_name_H-M   'P 1'
#
loop_
_entity.id
_entity.type
_entity.pdbx_description
1 polymer ?
#
loop_
_entity_poly.entity_id
_entity_poly.type
_entity_poly.pdbx_seq_one_letter_code
_entity_poly.pdbx_strand_id
1 'polypeptide(L)'
;PNGFNSTPRTGLENFTGLDAAVADYNHDGHLDLLLTNYKADTARDMPAFLYWGDGTRNFTEKRRTVLEASSCSAVDALDLNRDGWVDLVISNHQSNFDHAAGSYIYWGGSQGFSRERRALLPTIGVHLDSMVEAGNIYHRRPEWAYVSPPFETPAGASFSRLHWTARTDLGTAVRFQIRTASDRAGLARSSWHGPNGPSSFYTRSGAPLGTPVGNWMQYRAV
;
A
#
# COMPACT_ATOMS: atom_id res chain seq x y z
N PRO A 1 5.05 -14.62 21.15
CA PRO A 1 5.81 -14.92 19.93
C PRO A 1 7.28 -14.93 20.28
N ASN A 2 7.96 -16.06 20.00
CA ASN A 2 9.35 -16.25 20.44
C ASN A 2 10.40 -15.57 19.54
N GLY A 3 10.02 -14.53 18.79
CA GLY A 3 10.95 -13.82 17.92
C GLY A 3 11.58 -14.69 16.82
N PHE A 4 12.55 -14.10 16.12
CA PHE A 4 13.37 -14.84 15.16
C PHE A 4 14.46 -15.64 15.90
N ASN A 5 14.58 -16.91 15.57
CA ASN A 5 15.65 -17.75 16.05
C ASN A 5 16.33 -18.48 14.89
N SER A 6 17.45 -19.14 15.14
CA SER A 6 18.20 -19.83 14.10
C SER A 6 17.56 -21.13 13.57
N THR A 7 16.49 -21.55 14.19
CA THR A 7 15.71 -22.76 13.82
C THR A 7 14.23 -22.55 14.17
N PRO A 8 13.29 -22.96 13.33
CA PRO A 8 13.47 -23.55 12.01
C PRO A 8 13.64 -22.49 10.90
N ARG A 9 14.44 -22.78 9.90
CA ARG A 9 14.57 -22.00 8.66
C ARG A 9 14.17 -22.87 7.47
N THR A 10 13.49 -22.28 6.48
CA THR A 10 13.26 -22.90 5.18
C THR A 10 14.29 -22.36 4.20
N GLY A 11 15.10 -23.22 3.62
CA GLY A 11 16.00 -22.85 2.51
C GLY A 11 15.21 -22.86 1.20
N LEU A 12 15.32 -21.79 0.42
CA LEU A 12 14.73 -21.68 -0.91
C LEU A 12 15.83 -21.48 -1.93
N GLU A 13 15.66 -22.10 -3.10
CA GLU A 13 16.58 -21.86 -4.22
C GLU A 13 16.46 -20.39 -4.67
N ASN A 14 17.61 -19.74 -4.73
CA ASN A 14 17.72 -18.36 -5.19
C ASN A 14 19.14 -18.06 -5.63
N PHE A 15 19.30 -17.28 -6.69
CA PHE A 15 20.60 -16.98 -7.30
C PHE A 15 20.90 -15.48 -7.20
N THR A 16 21.70 -15.10 -6.21
CA THR A 16 22.04 -13.69 -5.94
C THR A 16 20.78 -12.84 -5.91
N GLY A 17 19.82 -13.21 -5.05
CA GLY A 17 18.58 -12.45 -4.88
C GLY A 17 18.86 -11.05 -4.36
N LEU A 18 18.25 -10.04 -4.96
CA LEU A 18 18.37 -8.65 -4.55
C LEU A 18 17.09 -8.13 -3.90
N ASP A 19 15.94 -8.69 -4.29
CA ASP A 19 14.64 -8.22 -3.84
C ASP A 19 13.64 -9.36 -3.72
N ALA A 20 12.55 -9.12 -2.99
CA ALA A 20 11.45 -10.06 -2.81
C ALA A 20 10.13 -9.32 -2.62
N ALA A 21 9.06 -9.85 -3.20
CA ALA A 21 7.71 -9.35 -2.98
C ALA A 21 6.80 -10.43 -2.41
N VAL A 22 5.91 -10.04 -1.51
CA VAL A 22 4.99 -10.95 -0.83
C VAL A 22 3.57 -10.46 -1.01
N ALA A 23 2.71 -11.30 -1.56
CA ALA A 23 1.27 -11.05 -1.70
C ALA A 23 0.52 -12.38 -1.81
N ASP A 24 -0.79 -12.36 -1.74
CA ASP A 24 -1.66 -13.46 -2.13
C ASP A 24 -1.98 -13.29 -3.63
N TYR A 25 -1.15 -13.87 -4.49
CA TYR A 25 -1.25 -13.68 -5.94
C TYR A 25 -2.35 -14.51 -6.60
N ASN A 26 -2.80 -15.57 -5.95
CA ASN A 26 -3.80 -16.49 -6.48
C ASN A 26 -5.17 -16.39 -5.76
N HIS A 27 -5.27 -15.51 -4.75
CA HIS A 27 -6.47 -15.30 -3.92
C HIS A 27 -6.93 -16.55 -3.16
N ASP A 28 -5.99 -17.39 -2.72
CA ASP A 28 -6.29 -18.56 -1.91
C ASP A 28 -6.30 -18.29 -0.39
N GLY A 29 -6.00 -17.04 0.00
CA GLY A 29 -5.93 -16.59 1.39
C GLY A 29 -4.58 -16.84 2.05
N HIS A 30 -3.58 -17.30 1.31
CA HIS A 30 -2.22 -17.51 1.79
C HIS A 30 -1.23 -16.57 1.09
N LEU A 31 -0.19 -16.18 1.80
CA LEU A 31 0.85 -15.34 1.22
C LEU A 31 1.81 -16.19 0.40
N ASP A 32 2.09 -15.72 -0.81
CA ASP A 32 3.08 -16.24 -1.73
C ASP A 32 4.34 -15.39 -1.67
N LEU A 33 5.45 -15.91 -2.21
CA LEU A 33 6.75 -15.26 -2.15
C LEU A 33 7.39 -15.24 -3.54
N LEU A 34 7.58 -14.06 -4.09
CA LEU A 34 8.37 -13.84 -5.30
C LEU A 34 9.80 -13.48 -4.90
N LEU A 35 10.78 -14.18 -5.48
CA LEU A 35 12.20 -13.92 -5.31
C LEU A 35 12.83 -13.53 -6.65
N THR A 36 13.59 -12.45 -6.65
CA THR A 36 14.40 -12.06 -7.81
C THR A 36 15.68 -12.90 -7.86
N ASN A 37 16.16 -13.18 -9.07
CA ASN A 37 17.47 -13.77 -9.31
C ASN A 37 18.29 -12.83 -10.21
N TYR A 38 19.40 -12.35 -9.70
CA TYR A 38 20.22 -11.38 -10.42
C TYR A 38 21.26 -12.04 -11.30
N LYS A 39 21.93 -13.05 -10.79
CA LYS A 39 22.94 -13.81 -11.51
C LYS A 39 23.21 -15.18 -10.90
N ALA A 40 23.58 -16.14 -11.73
CA ALA A 40 24.19 -17.39 -11.29
C ALA A 40 25.53 -17.52 -11.97
N ASP A 41 26.62 -17.42 -11.22
CA ASP A 41 27.99 -17.33 -11.75
C ASP A 41 28.10 -16.23 -12.81
N THR A 42 28.27 -16.58 -14.07
CA THR A 42 28.33 -15.63 -15.21
C THR A 42 27.00 -15.47 -15.93
N ALA A 43 26.01 -16.32 -15.66
CA ALA A 43 24.69 -16.24 -16.29
C ALA A 43 23.90 -15.03 -15.81
N ARG A 44 23.31 -14.31 -16.75
CA ARG A 44 22.52 -13.10 -16.50
C ARG A 44 21.04 -13.24 -16.83
N ASP A 45 20.68 -14.10 -17.75
CA ASP A 45 19.28 -14.39 -18.08
C ASP A 45 18.67 -15.34 -17.05
N MET A 46 18.54 -14.83 -15.82
CA MET A 46 18.03 -15.59 -14.70
C MET A 46 16.55 -15.29 -14.48
N PRO A 47 15.70 -16.33 -14.40
CA PRO A 47 14.27 -16.14 -14.14
C PRO A 47 14.02 -15.69 -12.70
N ALA A 48 12.87 -15.06 -12.45
CA ALA A 48 12.35 -14.87 -11.10
C ALA A 48 11.58 -16.12 -10.65
N PHE A 49 11.54 -16.37 -9.34
CA PHE A 49 10.86 -17.53 -8.76
C PHE A 49 9.69 -17.10 -7.89
N LEU A 50 8.49 -17.50 -8.29
CA LEU A 50 7.28 -17.31 -7.49
C LEU A 50 6.93 -18.62 -6.78
N TYR A 51 7.13 -18.64 -5.48
CA TYR A 51 6.81 -19.75 -4.59
C TYR A 51 5.40 -19.59 -4.03
N TRP A 52 4.56 -20.58 -4.23
CA TRP A 52 3.17 -20.58 -3.77
C TRP A 52 3.07 -21.02 -2.31
N GLY A 53 2.43 -20.20 -1.49
CA GLY A 53 2.09 -20.50 -0.11
C GLY A 53 0.94 -21.50 0.03
N ASP A 54 0.79 -22.07 1.21
CA ASP A 54 -0.33 -22.94 1.58
C ASP A 54 -0.77 -22.72 3.02
N GLY A 55 -0.42 -21.57 3.58
CA GLY A 55 -0.64 -21.24 4.98
C GLY A 55 0.30 -21.96 5.95
N THR A 56 1.16 -22.85 5.48
CA THR A 56 2.22 -23.45 6.27
C THR A 56 3.55 -22.69 6.06
N ARG A 57 4.61 -23.11 6.74
CA ARG A 57 5.96 -22.56 6.53
C ARG A 57 6.74 -23.30 5.44
N ASN A 58 6.08 -24.19 4.69
CA ASN A 58 6.72 -25.11 3.76
C ASN A 58 6.62 -24.62 2.31
N PHE A 59 7.40 -23.64 1.97
CA PHE A 59 7.64 -23.31 0.57
C PHE A 59 8.54 -24.38 -0.06
N THR A 60 8.23 -24.82 -1.28
CA THR A 60 8.99 -25.84 -1.99
C THR A 60 9.14 -25.53 -3.47
N GLU A 61 10.20 -26.02 -4.08
CA GLU A 61 10.42 -25.86 -5.52
C GLU A 61 9.35 -26.56 -6.38
N LYS A 62 8.68 -27.58 -5.84
CA LYS A 62 7.58 -28.26 -6.54
C LYS A 62 6.32 -27.38 -6.66
N ARG A 63 6.22 -26.36 -5.85
CA ARG A 63 5.13 -25.37 -5.84
C ARG A 63 5.67 -23.99 -6.16
N ARG A 64 6.40 -23.89 -7.26
CA ARG A 64 6.84 -22.59 -7.75
C ARG A 64 6.52 -22.42 -9.23
N THR A 65 6.30 -21.21 -9.63
CA THR A 65 6.27 -20.78 -11.03
C THR A 65 7.58 -20.08 -11.35
N VAL A 66 8.14 -20.39 -12.49
CA VAL A 66 9.34 -19.74 -13.04
C VAL A 66 8.88 -18.66 -14.00
N LEU A 67 9.19 -17.41 -13.67
CA LEU A 67 8.87 -16.24 -14.49
C LEU A 67 10.09 -15.78 -15.26
N GLU A 68 9.95 -15.57 -16.55
CA GLU A 68 11.05 -15.05 -17.39
C GLU A 68 11.48 -13.66 -16.89
N ALA A 69 12.76 -13.52 -16.67
CA ALA A 69 13.40 -12.28 -16.23
C ALA A 69 14.86 -12.30 -16.69
N SER A 70 15.57 -11.17 -16.56
CA SER A 70 16.97 -11.05 -16.93
C SER A 70 17.71 -10.17 -15.94
N SER A 71 18.60 -10.76 -15.13
CA SER A 71 19.27 -10.05 -14.04
C SER A 71 18.29 -9.20 -13.23
N CYS A 72 17.20 -9.80 -12.75
CA CYS A 72 16.14 -9.07 -12.06
C CYS A 72 16.70 -8.40 -10.81
N SER A 73 16.65 -7.06 -10.78
CA SER A 73 17.21 -6.23 -9.72
C SER A 73 16.18 -5.81 -8.69
N ALA A 74 14.93 -5.69 -9.10
CA ALA A 74 13.81 -5.31 -8.21
C ALA A 74 12.50 -5.89 -8.72
N VAL A 75 11.52 -6.01 -7.82
CA VAL A 75 10.16 -6.41 -8.12
C VAL A 75 9.16 -5.63 -7.27
N ASP A 76 8.08 -5.19 -7.89
CA ASP A 76 6.92 -4.62 -7.24
C ASP A 76 5.69 -5.47 -7.48
N ALA A 77 4.83 -5.58 -6.47
CA ALA A 77 3.60 -6.35 -6.49
C ALA A 77 2.42 -5.42 -6.20
N LEU A 78 1.60 -5.14 -7.21
CA LEU A 78 0.49 -4.18 -7.08
C LEU A 78 -0.56 -4.40 -8.19
N ASP A 79 -1.82 -4.06 -7.92
CA ASP A 79 -2.90 -4.12 -8.91
C ASP A 79 -2.86 -2.85 -9.79
N LEU A 80 -2.11 -2.90 -10.91
CA LEU A 80 -1.86 -1.77 -11.80
C LEU A 80 -3.09 -1.37 -12.63
N ASN A 81 -3.87 -2.35 -13.05
CA ASN A 81 -4.99 -2.16 -13.95
C ASN A 81 -6.34 -2.04 -13.23
N ARG A 82 -6.35 -2.29 -11.90
CA ARG A 82 -7.53 -2.25 -11.01
C ARG A 82 -8.58 -3.31 -11.31
N ASP A 83 -8.13 -4.49 -11.69
CA ASP A 83 -9.00 -5.64 -11.93
C ASP A 83 -9.19 -6.51 -10.67
N GLY A 84 -8.51 -6.15 -9.59
CA GLY A 84 -8.55 -6.85 -8.31
C GLY A 84 -7.46 -7.91 -8.16
N TRP A 85 -6.66 -8.17 -9.19
CA TRP A 85 -5.54 -9.11 -9.14
C TRP A 85 -4.21 -8.34 -9.01
N VAL A 86 -3.30 -8.93 -8.26
CA VAL A 86 -1.95 -8.34 -8.12
C VAL A 86 -1.15 -8.60 -9.39
N ASP A 87 -0.61 -7.53 -9.98
CA ASP A 87 0.33 -7.57 -11.08
C ASP A 87 1.77 -7.53 -10.56
N LEU A 88 2.73 -7.90 -11.40
CA LEU A 88 4.15 -7.87 -11.06
C LEU A 88 4.90 -6.93 -12.01
N VAL A 89 5.67 -6.01 -11.44
CA VAL A 89 6.67 -5.25 -12.21
C VAL A 89 8.03 -5.85 -11.94
N ILE A 90 8.64 -6.47 -12.94
CA ILE A 90 9.95 -7.09 -12.86
C ILE A 90 10.96 -6.19 -13.55
N SER A 91 11.86 -5.60 -12.77
CA SER A 91 12.91 -4.70 -13.23
C SER A 91 14.14 -5.47 -13.64
N ASN A 92 14.37 -5.60 -14.95
CA ASN A 92 15.51 -6.27 -15.52
C ASN A 92 16.70 -5.33 -15.68
N HIS A 93 17.86 -5.71 -15.17
CA HIS A 93 19.08 -4.91 -15.31
C HIS A 93 19.77 -5.13 -16.65
N GLN A 94 19.96 -6.38 -17.04
CA GLN A 94 20.64 -6.72 -18.31
C GLN A 94 20.28 -8.13 -18.77
N SER A 95 20.37 -8.35 -20.08
CA SER A 95 20.31 -9.66 -20.73
C SER A 95 21.57 -9.84 -21.58
N ASN A 96 22.29 -10.95 -21.42
CA ASN A 96 23.52 -11.20 -22.17
C ASN A 96 24.48 -9.99 -22.22
N PHE A 97 24.65 -9.29 -21.09
CA PHE A 97 25.46 -8.07 -20.95
C PHE A 97 24.94 -6.84 -21.71
N ASP A 98 23.76 -6.92 -22.32
CA ASP A 98 23.06 -5.77 -22.89
C ASP A 98 22.12 -5.17 -21.82
N HIS A 99 22.34 -3.91 -21.49
CA HIS A 99 21.51 -3.17 -20.54
C HIS A 99 20.16 -2.71 -21.11
N ALA A 100 19.96 -2.80 -22.42
CA ALA A 100 18.67 -2.49 -23.05
C ALA A 100 17.70 -3.70 -23.02
N ALA A 101 17.74 -4.49 -21.95
CA ALA A 101 16.93 -5.69 -21.79
C ALA A 101 15.43 -5.41 -21.67
N GLY A 102 15.04 -4.20 -21.23
CA GLY A 102 13.67 -3.87 -20.89
C GLY A 102 13.20 -4.57 -19.60
N SER A 103 12.16 -4.06 -19.00
CA SER A 103 11.50 -4.63 -17.82
C SER A 103 10.15 -5.21 -18.20
N TYR A 104 9.55 -6.01 -17.33
CA TYR A 104 8.27 -6.66 -17.62
C TYR A 104 7.20 -6.25 -16.63
N ILE A 105 5.97 -6.07 -17.14
CA ILE A 105 4.76 -6.14 -16.32
C ILE A 105 4.10 -7.49 -16.63
N TYR A 106 3.97 -8.34 -15.63
CA TYR A 106 3.14 -9.54 -15.70
C TYR A 106 1.77 -9.23 -15.12
N TRP A 107 0.74 -9.35 -15.95
CA TRP A 107 -0.64 -9.11 -15.53
C TRP A 107 -1.17 -10.30 -14.74
N GLY A 108 -1.63 -10.04 -13.52
CA GLY A 108 -2.26 -11.01 -12.65
C GLY A 108 -3.62 -11.48 -13.16
N GLY A 109 -4.22 -12.46 -12.49
CA GLY A 109 -5.54 -12.97 -12.81
C GLY A 109 -5.74 -14.42 -12.38
N SER A 110 -6.97 -14.93 -12.52
CA SER A 110 -7.36 -16.28 -12.10
C SER A 110 -6.57 -17.43 -12.73
N GLN A 111 -5.86 -17.17 -13.83
CA GLN A 111 -4.98 -18.14 -14.50
C GLN A 111 -3.50 -17.97 -14.10
N GLY A 112 -3.22 -17.13 -13.10
CA GLY A 112 -1.86 -16.80 -12.68
C GLY A 112 -1.12 -15.95 -13.72
N PHE A 113 0.21 -16.04 -13.70
CA PHE A 113 1.10 -15.27 -14.56
C PHE A 113 1.58 -16.11 -15.75
N SER A 114 1.63 -15.50 -16.92
CA SER A 114 2.16 -16.14 -18.13
C SER A 114 2.88 -15.15 -19.02
N ARG A 115 3.71 -15.66 -19.94
CA ARG A 115 4.43 -14.87 -20.93
C ARG A 115 3.50 -14.12 -21.87
N GLU A 116 2.36 -14.72 -22.21
CA GLU A 116 1.36 -14.16 -23.12
C GLU A 116 0.60 -12.99 -22.47
N ARG A 117 0.60 -12.94 -21.14
CA ARG A 117 -0.05 -11.90 -20.34
C ARG A 117 0.96 -10.96 -19.70
N ARG A 118 1.96 -10.56 -20.47
CA ARG A 118 2.94 -9.57 -20.00
C ARG A 118 3.12 -8.44 -21.01
N ALA A 119 3.54 -7.30 -20.50
CA ALA A 119 3.96 -6.16 -21.30
C ALA A 119 5.48 -5.93 -21.12
N LEU A 120 6.13 -5.51 -22.21
CA LEU A 120 7.52 -5.06 -22.17
C LEU A 120 7.54 -3.54 -21.91
N LEU A 121 8.31 -3.13 -20.93
CA LEU A 121 8.67 -1.73 -20.68
C LEU A 121 10.07 -1.47 -21.25
N PRO A 122 10.26 -0.45 -22.09
CA PRO A 122 11.55 -0.13 -22.67
C PRO A 122 12.45 0.60 -21.65
N THR A 123 13.01 -0.15 -20.72
CA THR A 123 13.94 0.34 -19.69
C THR A 123 15.38 -0.05 -20.02
N ILE A 124 16.35 0.69 -19.51
CA ILE A 124 17.77 0.45 -19.72
C ILE A 124 18.48 0.39 -18.37
N GLY A 125 19.08 -0.76 -18.06
CA GLY A 125 19.98 -0.95 -16.93
C GLY A 125 19.37 -0.59 -15.57
N VAL A 126 18.10 -0.97 -15.34
CA VAL A 126 17.41 -0.68 -14.08
C VAL A 126 18.16 -1.35 -12.95
N HIS A 127 18.60 -0.57 -12.00
CA HIS A 127 19.07 -1.01 -10.70
C HIS A 127 17.95 -0.95 -9.68
N LEU A 128 18.22 -1.45 -8.47
CA LEU A 128 17.28 -1.44 -7.35
C LEU A 128 16.41 -0.19 -7.34
N ASP A 129 15.12 -0.41 -7.38
CA ASP A 129 14.17 0.63 -7.05
C ASP A 129 13.82 0.47 -5.57
N SER A 130 14.07 1.51 -4.80
CA SER A 130 13.51 1.64 -3.48
C SER A 130 12.19 2.38 -3.62
N MET A 131 11.15 1.71 -4.08
CA MET A 131 9.82 2.27 -3.99
C MET A 131 9.50 2.48 -2.52
N VAL A 132 9.55 3.72 -2.11
CA VAL A 132 8.94 4.12 -0.85
C VAL A 132 7.47 3.80 -1.02
N GLU A 133 6.92 2.94 -0.16
CA GLU A 133 5.49 2.70 -0.13
C GLU A 133 4.76 4.05 -0.01
N ALA A 134 4.32 4.56 -1.14
CA ALA A 134 3.59 5.82 -1.22
C ALA A 134 2.15 5.69 -0.70
N GLY A 135 1.87 4.59 0.03
CA GLY A 135 0.53 4.20 0.41
C GLY A 135 -0.25 3.63 -0.77
N ASN A 136 -1.54 3.46 -0.60
CA ASN A 136 -2.39 2.93 -1.66
C ASN A 136 -2.56 3.97 -2.79
N ILE A 137 -1.65 3.98 -3.76
CA ILE A 137 -1.65 4.87 -4.93
C ILE A 137 -2.90 4.67 -5.82
N TYR A 138 -3.66 3.59 -5.63
CA TYR A 138 -4.90 3.31 -6.35
C TYR A 138 -6.10 4.06 -5.77
N HIS A 139 -6.08 4.37 -4.51
CA HIS A 139 -7.06 5.25 -3.92
C HIS A 139 -6.69 6.71 -4.18
N ARG A 140 -6.50 7.07 -5.41
CA ARG A 140 -6.38 8.47 -5.86
C ARG A 140 -7.69 9.23 -5.70
N ARG A 141 -8.37 9.05 -4.59
CA ARG A 141 -9.44 9.96 -4.23
C ARG A 141 -8.81 11.30 -3.95
N PRO A 142 -9.31 12.38 -4.51
CA PRO A 142 -8.80 13.72 -4.22
C PRO A 142 -8.98 14.08 -2.74
N GLU A 143 -9.76 13.31 -2.02
CA GLU A 143 -10.11 13.57 -0.62
C GLU A 143 -10.07 12.30 0.22
N TRP A 144 -9.46 12.42 1.41
CA TRP A 144 -9.48 11.41 2.47
C TRP A 144 -10.11 11.99 3.71
N ALA A 145 -10.82 11.19 4.48
CA ALA A 145 -11.43 11.62 5.72
C ALA A 145 -10.91 10.80 6.90
N TYR A 146 -10.45 11.49 7.91
CA TYR A 146 -10.21 10.93 9.25
C TYR A 146 -11.32 11.35 10.18
N VAL A 147 -11.86 10.44 10.97
CA VAL A 147 -12.85 10.72 12.01
C VAL A 147 -12.23 10.44 13.37
N SER A 148 -12.25 11.43 14.25
CA SER A 148 -11.71 11.30 15.60
C SER A 148 -12.53 10.31 16.45
N PRO A 149 -11.93 9.74 17.51
CA PRO A 149 -12.72 9.19 18.61
C PRO A 149 -13.70 10.24 19.16
N PRO A 150 -14.81 9.83 19.81
CA PRO A 150 -15.68 10.74 20.55
C PRO A 150 -14.97 11.37 21.74
N PHE A 151 -15.18 12.67 21.94
CA PHE A 151 -14.70 13.43 23.11
C PHE A 151 -15.88 13.91 23.93
N GLU A 152 -15.73 13.90 25.23
CA GLU A 152 -16.64 14.51 26.18
C GLU A 152 -15.97 15.72 26.84
N THR A 153 -16.66 16.86 26.91
CA THR A 153 -16.17 17.98 27.71
C THR A 153 -16.40 17.72 29.20
N PRO A 154 -15.45 18.12 30.06
CA PRO A 154 -15.69 18.16 31.52
C PRO A 154 -16.92 18.99 31.86
N ALA A 155 -17.55 18.69 33.01
CA ALA A 155 -18.69 19.45 33.49
C ALA A 155 -18.36 20.96 33.57
N GLY A 156 -19.24 21.79 33.00
CA GLY A 156 -19.07 23.25 32.96
C GLY A 156 -18.14 23.77 31.86
N ALA A 157 -17.52 22.90 31.07
CA ALA A 157 -16.69 23.27 29.92
C ALA A 157 -17.52 23.20 28.63
N SER A 158 -17.05 23.90 27.60
CA SER A 158 -17.65 23.86 26.26
C SER A 158 -16.55 23.91 25.20
N PHE A 159 -16.82 23.32 24.04
CA PHE A 159 -15.93 23.43 22.88
C PHE A 159 -16.05 24.85 22.30
N SER A 160 -14.92 25.55 22.18
CA SER A 160 -14.93 26.96 21.74
C SER A 160 -14.22 27.20 20.42
N ARG A 161 -13.09 26.51 20.22
CA ARG A 161 -12.24 26.70 19.04
C ARG A 161 -11.62 25.38 18.61
N LEU A 162 -11.35 25.26 17.30
CA LEU A 162 -10.63 24.14 16.72
C LEU A 162 -9.23 24.63 16.30
N HIS A 163 -8.20 24.08 16.94
CA HIS A 163 -6.82 24.36 16.62
C HIS A 163 -6.14 23.12 16.03
N TRP A 164 -5.36 23.32 15.00
CA TRP A 164 -4.53 22.27 14.42
C TRP A 164 -3.24 22.83 13.84
N THR A 165 -2.26 21.96 13.71
CA THR A 165 -1.05 22.18 12.92
C THR A 165 -1.03 21.15 11.82
N ALA A 166 -0.82 21.56 10.58
CA ALA A 166 -0.73 20.67 9.43
C ALA A 166 0.41 21.12 8.52
N ARG A 167 1.09 20.17 7.91
CA ARG A 167 1.96 20.40 6.79
C ARG A 167 1.20 20.05 5.52
N THR A 168 1.07 21.00 4.62
CA THR A 168 0.36 20.85 3.35
C THR A 168 1.30 21.22 2.22
N ASP A 169 1.79 20.21 1.52
CA ASP A 169 2.72 20.38 0.40
C ASP A 169 1.97 20.18 -0.92
N LEU A 170 2.54 20.69 -2.01
CA LEU A 170 2.09 20.43 -3.39
C LEU A 170 0.59 20.72 -3.65
N GLY A 171 0.06 21.77 -3.03
CA GLY A 171 -1.33 22.19 -3.24
C GLY A 171 -2.38 21.37 -2.49
N THR A 172 -1.95 20.54 -1.54
CA THR A 172 -2.88 19.86 -0.63
C THR A 172 -3.45 20.82 0.41
N ALA A 173 -4.59 20.48 1.00
CA ALA A 173 -5.22 21.25 2.05
C ALA A 173 -5.84 20.31 3.09
N VAL A 174 -5.93 20.76 4.33
CA VAL A 174 -6.68 20.07 5.39
C VAL A 174 -7.83 20.97 5.82
N ARG A 175 -9.02 20.41 5.88
CA ARG A 175 -10.23 21.09 6.30
C ARG A 175 -11.02 20.22 7.26
N PHE A 176 -11.76 20.86 8.17
CA PHE A 176 -12.43 20.16 9.25
C PHE A 176 -13.93 20.39 9.27
N GLN A 177 -14.63 19.42 9.75
CA GLN A 177 -16.01 19.57 10.25
C GLN A 177 -16.12 18.94 11.63
N ILE A 178 -17.09 19.40 12.39
CA ILE A 178 -17.42 18.84 13.71
C ILE A 178 -18.86 18.30 13.70
N ARG A 179 -19.14 17.41 14.61
CA ARG A 179 -20.49 17.05 15.02
C ARG A 179 -20.55 16.98 16.54
N THR A 180 -21.69 17.36 17.09
CA THR A 180 -21.92 17.40 18.54
C THR A 180 -23.24 16.74 18.90
N ALA A 181 -23.35 16.26 20.14
CA ALA A 181 -24.55 15.65 20.67
C ALA A 181 -24.59 15.78 22.21
N SER A 182 -25.75 15.55 22.81
CA SER A 182 -25.91 15.50 24.27
C SER A 182 -25.36 14.20 24.88
N ASP A 183 -25.24 13.15 24.08
CA ASP A 183 -24.69 11.86 24.49
C ASP A 183 -23.86 11.23 23.38
N ARG A 184 -23.04 10.21 23.73
CA ARG A 184 -22.15 9.52 22.81
C ARG A 184 -22.90 8.81 21.66
N ALA A 185 -24.04 8.22 21.94
CA ALA A 185 -24.83 7.50 20.93
C ALA A 185 -25.47 8.47 19.92
N GLY A 186 -25.80 9.69 20.35
CA GLY A 186 -26.32 10.75 19.51
C GLY A 186 -25.35 11.22 18.44
N LEU A 187 -24.03 11.12 18.67
CA LEU A 187 -23.04 11.51 17.68
C LEU A 187 -23.19 10.77 16.35
N ALA A 188 -23.53 9.50 16.39
CA ALA A 188 -23.68 8.69 15.15
C ALA A 188 -24.83 9.21 14.26
N ARG A 189 -25.84 9.89 14.86
CA ARG A 189 -27.00 10.46 14.18
C ARG A 189 -26.85 11.95 13.87
N SER A 190 -25.82 12.60 14.43
CA SER A 190 -25.57 14.02 14.23
C SER A 190 -24.89 14.29 12.88
N SER A 191 -25.32 15.34 12.21
CA SER A 191 -24.71 15.79 10.95
C SER A 191 -23.36 16.47 11.20
N TRP A 192 -22.49 16.39 10.22
CA TRP A 192 -21.24 17.13 10.18
C TRP A 192 -21.47 18.58 9.79
N HIS A 193 -20.84 19.52 10.49
CA HIS A 193 -20.97 20.95 10.28
C HIS A 193 -19.62 21.64 10.25
N GLY A 194 -19.46 22.57 9.33
CA GLY A 194 -18.46 23.62 9.40
C GLY A 194 -19.05 24.91 10.00
N PRO A 195 -18.35 26.06 9.89
CA PRO A 195 -18.79 27.31 10.49
C PRO A 195 -20.14 27.80 9.98
N ASN A 196 -20.52 27.48 8.75
CA ASN A 196 -21.75 27.94 8.10
C ASN A 196 -22.68 26.77 7.72
N GLY A 197 -22.69 25.69 8.50
CA GLY A 197 -23.55 24.52 8.27
C GLY A 197 -22.91 23.34 7.59
N PRO A 198 -23.72 22.34 7.16
CA PRO A 198 -23.21 21.03 6.72
C PRO A 198 -22.31 21.05 5.47
N SER A 199 -22.50 22.03 4.60
CA SER A 199 -21.73 22.17 3.35
C SER A 199 -20.44 22.95 3.51
N SER A 200 -20.16 23.50 4.70
CA SER A 200 -18.98 24.30 4.97
C SER A 200 -17.93 23.54 5.76
N PHE A 201 -16.69 24.06 5.73
CA PHE A 201 -15.54 23.47 6.44
C PHE A 201 -14.78 24.56 7.20
N TYR A 202 -14.21 24.19 8.33
CA TYR A 202 -13.18 24.98 9.00
C TYR A 202 -11.89 24.85 8.24
N THR A 203 -11.40 25.94 7.65
CA THR A 203 -10.17 25.99 6.84
C THR A 203 -9.06 26.80 7.50
N ARG A 204 -9.34 27.42 8.66
CA ARG A 204 -8.36 28.19 9.44
C ARG A 204 -8.29 27.64 10.86
N SER A 205 -7.07 27.30 11.31
CA SER A 205 -6.81 26.96 12.70
C SER A 205 -7.16 28.12 13.63
N GLY A 206 -7.74 27.80 14.79
CA GLY A 206 -8.20 28.79 15.76
C GLY A 206 -9.56 29.43 15.46
N ALA A 207 -10.25 28.99 14.40
CA ALA A 207 -11.60 29.46 14.13
C ALA A 207 -12.57 29.11 15.28
N PRO A 208 -13.47 30.04 15.65
CA PRO A 208 -14.48 29.75 16.65
C PRO A 208 -15.42 28.67 16.12
N LEU A 209 -15.79 27.74 16.99
CA LEU A 209 -16.83 26.78 16.70
C LEU A 209 -18.16 27.45 16.82
N GLY A 210 -19.12 27.14 15.91
CA GLY A 210 -20.50 27.46 16.10
C GLY A 210 -21.02 26.84 17.41
N THR A 211 -22.16 27.25 17.90
CA THR A 211 -22.70 26.80 19.21
C THR A 211 -22.84 25.28 19.22
N PRO A 212 -22.00 24.56 19.96
CA PRO A 212 -22.10 23.10 20.07
C PRO A 212 -23.39 22.74 20.81
N VAL A 213 -24.08 21.74 20.32
CA VAL A 213 -25.26 21.18 20.98
C VAL A 213 -24.81 19.98 21.80
N GLY A 214 -24.72 20.17 23.14
CA GLY A 214 -24.30 19.10 24.07
C GLY A 214 -22.78 19.06 24.34
N ASN A 215 -22.41 18.10 25.15
CA ASN A 215 -21.05 17.95 25.70
C ASN A 215 -20.19 16.88 24.98
N TRP A 216 -20.73 16.18 23.99
CA TRP A 216 -20.02 15.22 23.17
C TRP A 216 -19.69 15.79 21.79
N MET A 217 -18.47 15.55 21.32
CA MET A 217 -18.01 16.00 20.02
C MET A 217 -17.17 14.95 19.32
N GLN A 218 -17.22 14.97 18.02
CA GLN A 218 -16.23 14.41 17.10
C GLN A 218 -15.85 15.44 16.04
N TYR A 219 -14.65 15.36 15.53
CA TYR A 219 -14.28 16.07 14.31
C TYR A 219 -13.95 15.08 13.20
N ARG A 220 -14.07 15.54 11.97
CA ARG A 220 -13.45 14.90 10.81
C ARG A 220 -12.50 15.87 10.13
N ALA A 221 -11.33 15.35 9.74
CA ALA A 221 -10.39 16.04 8.85
C ALA A 221 -10.57 15.48 7.45
N VAL A 222 -10.58 16.35 6.46
CA VAL A 222 -10.72 16.00 5.03
C VAL A 222 -9.61 16.66 4.26
#